data_0e1c8f99e1f4e8fd42ba715b70a641e1
#
_entry.id   0e1c8f99e1f4e8fd42ba715b70a641e1
#
_cell.length_a   1.000
_cell.length_b   1.000
_cell.length_c   1.000
_cell.angle_alpha   90.00
_cell.angle_beta   90.00
_cell.angle_gamma   90.00
#
_symmetry.space_group_name_H-M   'P 1'
#
loop_
_entity.id
_entity.type
_entity.pdbx_description
1 polymer ?
#
loop_
_entity_poly.entity_id
_entity_poly.type
_entity_poly.pdbx_seq_one_letter_code
_entity_poly.pdbx_strand_id
1 'polypeptide(L)'
;MLKDLKLYLDRQATNLGHYILEQTLLALVGWIPSIVGIGLRAVLYGLIMKMDGLAAIEEGVRLRFASHVRLGKGVYLDQGVYLHACPNGIEIGDGTLIMHHAELHVYNFRNMPHSGIWVGRNSLIGEYNVIRGQGGVTIGDRVYFAPLVQVL
;
A
#
# COMPACT_ATOMS: atom_id res chain seq x y z
N MET A 1 -14.08 -25.16 7.38
CA MET A 1 -13.65 -24.86 6.01
C MET A 1 -14.32 -23.61 5.42
N LEU A 2 -15.65 -23.54 5.19
CA LEU A 2 -16.29 -22.33 4.64
C LEU A 2 -16.18 -21.09 5.54
N LYS A 3 -16.30 -21.24 6.86
CA LYS A 3 -16.12 -20.13 7.82
C LYS A 3 -14.67 -19.61 7.80
N ASP A 4 -13.71 -20.52 7.67
CA ASP A 4 -12.29 -20.16 7.64
C ASP A 4 -11.93 -19.44 6.35
N LEU A 5 -12.52 -19.87 5.21
CA LEU A 5 -12.34 -19.21 3.93
C LEU A 5 -12.95 -17.79 3.96
N LYS A 6 -14.14 -17.63 4.51
CA LYS A 6 -14.76 -16.31 4.67
C LYS A 6 -13.90 -15.40 5.53
N LEU A 7 -13.41 -15.89 6.68
CA LEU A 7 -12.52 -15.13 7.56
C LEU A 7 -11.22 -14.75 6.85
N TYR A 8 -10.68 -15.63 6.02
CA TYR A 8 -9.50 -15.34 5.20
C TYR A 8 -9.80 -14.18 4.23
N LEU A 9 -10.92 -14.25 3.49
CA LEU A 9 -11.29 -13.22 2.52
C LEU A 9 -11.55 -11.87 3.19
N ASP A 10 -12.26 -11.85 4.32
CA ASP A 10 -12.54 -10.64 5.10
C ASP A 10 -11.26 -9.94 5.60
N ARG A 11 -10.14 -10.66 5.65
CA ARG A 11 -8.82 -10.13 6.02
C ARG A 11 -7.94 -9.71 4.83
N GLN A 12 -8.43 -9.86 3.61
CA GLN A 12 -7.65 -9.58 2.41
C GLN A 12 -8.19 -8.40 1.61
N ALA A 13 -9.51 -8.25 1.53
CA ALA A 13 -10.14 -7.19 0.76
C ALA A 13 -11.53 -6.84 1.31
N THR A 14 -12.09 -5.74 0.85
CA THR A 14 -13.39 -5.23 1.28
C THR A 14 -14.54 -6.18 0.92
N ASN A 15 -14.44 -6.86 -0.21
CA ASN A 15 -15.39 -7.87 -0.69
C ASN A 15 -14.74 -8.81 -1.71
N LEU A 16 -15.44 -9.87 -2.06
CA LEU A 16 -14.95 -10.89 -2.99
C LEU A 16 -14.59 -10.33 -4.38
N GLY A 17 -15.38 -9.38 -4.90
CA GLY A 17 -15.12 -8.77 -6.21
C GLY A 17 -13.81 -7.98 -6.21
N HIS A 18 -13.59 -7.15 -5.19
CA HIS A 18 -12.31 -6.45 -5.01
C HIS A 18 -11.15 -7.41 -4.82
N TYR A 19 -11.34 -8.47 -4.05
CA TYR A 19 -10.32 -9.50 -3.86
C TYR A 19 -9.91 -10.14 -5.19
N ILE A 20 -10.88 -10.59 -5.99
CA ILE A 20 -10.61 -11.23 -7.29
C ILE A 20 -9.88 -10.24 -8.22
N LEU A 21 -10.35 -9.01 -8.34
CA LEU A 21 -9.73 -8.00 -9.19
C LEU A 21 -8.30 -7.69 -8.73
N GLU A 22 -8.10 -7.45 -7.45
CA GLU A 22 -6.79 -7.18 -6.87
C GLU A 22 -5.82 -8.33 -7.11
N GLN A 23 -6.21 -9.57 -6.79
CA GLN A 23 -5.36 -10.74 -6.99
C GLN A 23 -5.09 -11.02 -8.48
N THR A 24 -6.05 -10.79 -9.35
CA THR A 24 -5.88 -10.94 -10.80
C THR A 24 -4.85 -9.95 -11.33
N LEU A 25 -4.95 -8.68 -10.98
CA LEU A 25 -3.99 -7.67 -11.42
C LEU A 25 -2.59 -7.93 -10.84
N LEU A 26 -2.49 -8.31 -9.56
CA LEU A 26 -1.20 -8.67 -8.95
C LEU A 26 -0.57 -9.89 -9.67
N ALA A 27 -1.37 -10.87 -10.04
CA ALA A 27 -0.89 -12.06 -10.76
C ALA A 27 -0.47 -11.76 -12.19
N LEU A 28 -1.18 -10.88 -12.90
CA LEU A 28 -0.92 -10.58 -14.30
C LEU A 28 0.24 -9.60 -14.51
N VAL A 29 0.29 -8.52 -13.72
CA VAL A 29 1.26 -7.44 -13.95
C VAL A 29 2.18 -7.16 -12.77
N GLY A 30 1.91 -7.73 -11.60
CA GLY A 30 2.69 -7.46 -10.37
C GLY A 30 4.14 -7.93 -10.41
N TRP A 31 4.46 -8.91 -11.23
CA TRP A 31 5.78 -9.53 -11.36
C TRP A 31 6.58 -9.04 -12.57
N ILE A 32 5.96 -8.31 -13.50
CA ILE A 32 6.64 -7.85 -14.72
C ILE A 32 7.70 -6.80 -14.33
N PRO A 33 8.99 -7.09 -14.57
CA PRO A 33 10.07 -6.17 -14.22
C PRO A 33 10.16 -5.00 -15.19
N SER A 34 11.03 -4.07 -14.89
CA SER A 34 11.42 -2.95 -15.72
C SER A 34 10.33 -1.89 -15.96
N ILE A 35 10.68 -0.91 -16.77
CA ILE A 35 9.80 0.21 -17.14
C ILE A 35 8.47 -0.24 -17.77
N VAL A 36 8.46 -1.42 -18.41
CA VAL A 36 7.23 -1.99 -18.98
C VAL A 36 6.26 -2.35 -17.87
N GLY A 37 6.74 -3.06 -16.84
CA GLY A 37 5.93 -3.41 -15.67
C GLY A 37 5.46 -2.17 -14.90
N ILE A 38 6.34 -1.19 -14.70
CA ILE A 38 5.99 0.08 -14.05
C ILE A 38 4.87 0.79 -14.83
N GLY A 39 4.99 0.90 -16.15
CA GLY A 39 3.98 1.52 -17.00
C GLY A 39 2.63 0.82 -16.94
N LEU A 40 2.61 -0.51 -16.99
CA LEU A 40 1.38 -1.29 -16.87
C LEU A 40 0.72 -1.09 -15.50
N ARG A 41 1.49 -1.16 -14.42
CA ARG A 41 0.94 -0.93 -13.06
C ARG A 41 0.47 0.51 -12.86
N ALA A 42 1.19 1.50 -13.39
CA ALA A 42 0.78 2.92 -13.30
C ALA A 42 -0.61 3.18 -13.90
N VAL A 43 -1.02 2.39 -14.89
CA VAL A 43 -2.34 2.50 -15.52
C VAL A 43 -3.34 1.55 -14.86
N LEU A 44 -3.02 0.27 -14.76
CA LEU A 44 -3.98 -0.77 -14.36
C LEU A 44 -4.32 -0.74 -12.87
N TYR A 45 -3.40 -0.32 -12.01
CA TYR A 45 -3.66 -0.27 -10.56
C TYR A 45 -4.63 0.84 -10.16
N GLY A 46 -4.88 1.82 -11.04
CA GLY A 46 -5.99 2.75 -10.88
C GLY A 46 -7.38 2.10 -10.83
N LEU A 47 -7.50 0.82 -11.26
CA LEU A 47 -8.74 0.03 -11.13
C LEU A 47 -8.95 -0.51 -9.71
N ILE A 48 -7.92 -0.62 -8.89
CA ILE A 48 -7.99 -1.21 -7.55
C ILE A 48 -7.68 -0.23 -6.42
N MET A 49 -7.02 0.90 -6.72
CA MET A 49 -6.70 1.92 -5.71
C MET A 49 -6.95 3.33 -6.27
N LYS A 50 -6.92 4.33 -5.39
CA LYS A 50 -7.00 5.74 -5.79
C LYS A 50 -5.61 6.25 -6.15
N MET A 51 -5.48 6.81 -7.34
CA MET A 51 -4.25 7.44 -7.81
C MET A 51 -4.57 8.84 -8.32
N ASP A 52 -3.97 9.86 -7.70
CA ASP A 52 -4.20 11.26 -8.10
C ASP A 52 -3.40 11.65 -9.36
N GLY A 53 -2.51 10.77 -9.80
CA GLY A 53 -1.69 10.88 -11.00
C GLY A 53 -0.90 9.59 -11.22
N LEU A 54 0.09 9.65 -12.11
CA LEU A 54 0.96 8.50 -12.33
C LEU A 54 1.85 8.29 -11.10
N ALA A 55 1.94 7.06 -10.66
CA ALA A 55 2.87 6.58 -9.65
C ALA A 55 3.76 5.49 -10.25
N ALA A 56 5.02 5.45 -9.88
CA ALA A 56 5.93 4.38 -10.27
C ALA A 56 5.86 3.27 -9.21
N ILE A 57 5.41 2.10 -9.62
CA ILE A 57 5.24 0.95 -8.73
C ILE A 57 6.09 -0.19 -9.29
N GLU A 58 7.12 -0.60 -8.52
CA GLU A 58 8.04 -1.67 -8.90
C GLU A 58 7.39 -3.06 -8.77
N GLU A 59 8.05 -4.07 -9.33
CA GLU A 59 7.60 -5.45 -9.20
C GLU A 59 7.65 -5.94 -7.75
N GLY A 60 6.79 -6.89 -7.43
CA GLY A 60 6.74 -7.49 -6.11
C GLY A 60 6.10 -6.63 -5.03
N VAL A 61 5.59 -5.45 -5.35
CA VAL A 61 4.76 -4.67 -4.42
C VAL A 61 3.50 -5.46 -4.09
N ARG A 62 3.24 -5.61 -2.80
CA ARG A 62 2.09 -6.34 -2.27
C ARG A 62 1.05 -5.39 -1.71
N LEU A 63 -0.20 -5.64 -2.07
CA LEU A 63 -1.33 -4.84 -1.65
C LEU A 63 -2.36 -5.72 -0.94
N ARG A 64 -2.94 -5.18 0.13
CA ARG A 64 -4.15 -5.71 0.77
C ARG A 64 -5.09 -4.55 1.04
N PHE A 65 -6.38 -4.73 0.74
CA PHE A 65 -7.35 -3.64 0.78
C PHE A 65 -6.92 -2.45 -0.10
N ALA A 66 -6.49 -2.74 -1.34
CA ALA A 66 -6.00 -1.73 -2.25
C ALA A 66 -7.00 -0.59 -2.47
N SER A 67 -8.31 -0.86 -2.40
CA SER A 67 -9.37 0.15 -2.48
C SER A 67 -9.29 1.23 -1.39
N HIS A 68 -8.55 0.98 -0.32
CA HIS A 68 -8.29 1.93 0.79
C HIS A 68 -6.90 2.58 0.68
N VAL A 69 -6.17 2.35 -0.40
CA VAL A 69 -4.89 3.01 -0.68
C VAL A 69 -5.12 4.21 -1.58
N ARG A 70 -4.51 5.34 -1.24
CA ARG A 70 -4.44 6.54 -2.09
C ARG A 70 -2.99 6.94 -2.29
N LEU A 71 -2.60 7.07 -3.54
CA LEU A 71 -1.28 7.53 -3.95
C LEU A 71 -1.37 8.89 -4.65
N GLY A 72 -0.59 9.85 -4.20
CA GLY A 72 -0.39 11.13 -4.85
C GLY A 72 0.41 11.01 -6.16
N LYS A 73 0.57 12.13 -6.85
CA LYS A 73 1.34 12.22 -8.10
C LYS A 73 2.82 11.94 -7.84
N GLY A 74 3.45 11.15 -8.71
CA GLY A 74 4.88 10.91 -8.64
C GLY A 74 5.34 10.12 -7.40
N VAL A 75 4.42 9.42 -6.74
CA VAL A 75 4.79 8.48 -5.68
C VAL A 75 5.59 7.34 -6.30
N TYR A 76 6.63 6.92 -5.60
CA TYR A 76 7.43 5.75 -5.94
C TYR A 76 7.28 4.68 -4.86
N LEU A 77 6.86 3.50 -5.26
CA LEU A 77 6.86 2.30 -4.44
C LEU A 77 7.91 1.34 -4.99
N ASP A 78 8.96 1.14 -4.22
CA ASP A 78 10.09 0.28 -4.59
C ASP A 78 9.75 -1.21 -4.44
N GLN A 79 10.62 -2.07 -4.91
CA GLN A 79 10.45 -3.52 -4.94
C GLN A 79 10.10 -4.09 -3.56
N GLY A 80 9.10 -4.95 -3.51
CA GLY A 80 8.71 -5.66 -2.30
C GLY A 80 8.05 -4.81 -1.21
N VAL A 81 7.69 -3.57 -1.49
CA VAL A 81 6.88 -2.76 -0.56
C VAL A 81 5.56 -3.46 -0.27
N TYR A 82 5.16 -3.47 1.00
CA TYR A 82 3.90 -4.06 1.44
C TYR A 82 2.97 -3.01 2.03
N LEU A 83 1.78 -2.85 1.44
CA LEU A 83 0.73 -1.96 1.94
C LEU A 83 -0.49 -2.79 2.35
N HIS A 84 -0.87 -2.72 3.62
CA HIS A 84 -2.06 -3.35 4.17
C HIS A 84 -2.98 -2.29 4.79
N ALA A 85 -4.01 -1.88 4.07
CA ALA A 85 -4.75 -0.63 4.29
C ALA A 85 -6.13 -0.80 4.95
N CYS A 86 -6.33 -1.82 5.77
CA CYS A 86 -7.62 -2.08 6.43
C CYS A 86 -7.73 -1.38 7.79
N PRO A 87 -8.86 -0.80 8.13
CA PRO A 87 -9.99 -0.36 7.29
C PRO A 87 -9.91 1.11 6.85
N ASN A 88 -9.15 1.97 7.56
CA ASN A 88 -9.18 3.42 7.38
C ASN A 88 -8.14 3.92 6.37
N GLY A 89 -7.35 3.00 5.82
CA GLY A 89 -6.54 3.30 4.65
C GLY A 89 -5.11 3.73 4.92
N ILE A 90 -4.42 3.87 3.78
CA ILE A 90 -3.07 4.41 3.68
C ILE A 90 -3.11 5.50 2.62
N GLU A 91 -2.70 6.71 2.96
CA GLU A 91 -2.54 7.81 2.02
C GLU A 91 -1.08 8.23 1.94
N ILE A 92 -0.55 8.33 0.72
CA ILE A 92 0.85 8.73 0.47
C ILE A 92 0.83 9.96 -0.43
N GLY A 93 1.38 11.06 0.07
CA GLY A 93 1.40 12.36 -0.61
C GLY A 93 2.34 12.43 -1.81
N ASP A 94 2.15 13.44 -2.64
CA ASP A 94 2.88 13.65 -3.88
C ASP A 94 4.40 13.59 -3.71
N GLY A 95 5.09 12.96 -4.65
CA GLY A 95 6.55 12.89 -4.70
C GLY A 95 7.21 12.11 -3.56
N THR A 96 6.44 11.37 -2.78
CA THR A 96 6.97 10.57 -1.67
C THR A 96 7.49 9.23 -2.17
N LEU A 97 8.61 8.79 -1.61
CA LEU A 97 9.31 7.56 -1.96
C LEU A 97 9.17 6.56 -0.81
N ILE A 98 8.71 5.37 -1.13
CA ILE A 98 8.69 4.23 -0.20
C ILE A 98 9.70 3.20 -0.72
N MET A 99 10.77 3.00 0.03
CA MET A 99 11.90 2.20 -0.41
C MET A 99 11.65 0.71 -0.20
N HIS A 100 12.49 -0.11 -0.84
CA HIS A 100 12.27 -1.54 -0.94
C HIS A 100 12.03 -2.23 0.41
N HIS A 101 11.09 -3.16 0.41
CA HIS A 101 10.69 -3.98 1.56
C HIS A 101 10.18 -3.18 2.76
N ALA A 102 9.85 -1.90 2.60
CA ALA A 102 9.13 -1.17 3.65
C ALA A 102 7.69 -1.70 3.77
N GLU A 103 7.20 -1.77 5.01
CA GLU A 103 5.87 -2.27 5.35
C GLU A 103 5.05 -1.18 6.04
N LEU A 104 3.94 -0.79 5.41
CA LEU A 104 2.93 0.09 5.98
C LEU A 104 1.68 -0.73 6.25
N HIS A 105 1.38 -0.95 7.52
CA HIS A 105 0.41 -1.95 7.94
C HIS A 105 -0.61 -1.40 8.93
N VAL A 106 -1.85 -1.23 8.48
CA VAL A 106 -2.95 -0.68 9.29
C VAL A 106 -3.85 -1.75 9.90
N TYR A 107 -3.60 -3.03 9.65
CA TYR A 107 -4.50 -4.11 10.03
C TYR A 107 -5.16 -3.90 11.41
N ASN A 108 -6.46 -3.60 11.43
CA ASN A 108 -7.21 -3.18 12.59
C ASN A 108 -8.33 -4.16 12.95
N PHE A 109 -7.98 -5.25 13.59
CA PHE A 109 -8.94 -6.24 14.09
C PHE A 109 -9.67 -5.81 15.38
N ARG A 110 -9.19 -4.73 16.04
CA ARG A 110 -9.81 -4.18 17.26
C ARG A 110 -10.78 -3.04 16.97
N ASN A 111 -11.00 -2.75 15.72
CA ASN A 111 -11.90 -1.69 15.24
C ASN A 111 -11.61 -0.32 15.87
N MET A 112 -10.34 0.05 15.96
CA MET A 112 -9.90 1.34 16.51
C MET A 112 -10.24 2.46 15.52
N PRO A 113 -10.97 3.52 15.96
CA PRO A 113 -11.54 4.50 15.05
C PRO A 113 -10.50 5.39 14.34
N HIS A 114 -9.31 5.55 14.90
CA HIS A 114 -8.27 6.42 14.37
C HIS A 114 -7.15 5.66 13.63
N SER A 115 -7.35 4.37 13.34
CA SER A 115 -6.35 3.60 12.59
C SER A 115 -6.18 4.14 11.18
N GLY A 116 -4.96 4.14 10.69
CA GLY A 116 -4.61 4.62 9.36
C GLY A 116 -3.15 5.06 9.31
N ILE A 117 -2.63 5.26 8.12
CA ILE A 117 -1.29 5.82 7.89
C ILE A 117 -1.41 6.94 6.86
N TRP A 118 -0.98 8.13 7.23
CA TRP A 118 -0.94 9.29 6.35
C TRP A 118 0.50 9.77 6.24
N VAL A 119 1.06 9.70 5.03
CA VAL A 119 2.41 10.17 4.72
C VAL A 119 2.30 11.43 3.87
N GLY A 120 2.93 12.50 4.31
CA GLY A 120 2.95 13.77 3.61
C GLY A 120 3.73 13.74 2.31
N ARG A 121 3.91 14.91 1.70
CA ARG A 121 4.55 15.08 0.39
C ARG A 121 6.07 15.12 0.49
N ASN A 122 6.74 14.71 -0.59
CA ASN A 122 8.20 14.80 -0.73
C ASN A 122 8.95 14.17 0.46
N SER A 123 8.40 13.10 1.01
CA SER A 123 8.98 12.36 2.12
C SER A 123 9.65 11.09 1.62
N LEU A 124 10.49 10.48 2.44
CA LEU A 124 11.14 9.21 2.15
C LEU A 124 10.99 8.26 3.34
N ILE A 125 10.44 7.10 3.08
CA ILE A 125 10.39 5.99 4.02
C ILE A 125 11.45 4.99 3.58
N GLY A 126 12.54 4.88 4.35
CA GLY A 126 13.69 4.05 4.03
C GLY A 126 13.41 2.56 3.96
N GLU A 127 14.41 1.81 3.57
CA GLU A 127 14.34 0.38 3.34
C GLU A 127 14.02 -0.37 4.64
N TYR A 128 13.21 -1.43 4.52
CA TYR A 128 12.83 -2.31 5.64
C TYR A 128 12.19 -1.58 6.84
N ASN A 129 11.65 -0.39 6.64
CA ASN A 129 10.89 0.28 7.68
C ASN A 129 9.57 -0.43 7.93
N VAL A 130 9.17 -0.50 9.20
CA VAL A 130 7.87 -1.06 9.59
C VAL A 130 7.05 0.04 10.28
N ILE A 131 5.93 0.41 9.68
CA ILE A 131 5.02 1.41 10.23
C ILE A 131 3.68 0.75 10.52
N ARG A 132 3.29 0.74 11.79
CA ARG A 132 2.05 0.16 12.28
C ARG A 132 1.01 1.25 12.54
N GLY A 133 -0.01 1.30 11.72
CA GLY A 133 -1.05 2.32 11.77
C GLY A 133 -2.29 1.98 12.60
N GLN A 134 -2.24 1.02 13.53
CA GLN A 134 -3.41 0.61 14.31
C GLN A 134 -3.94 1.74 15.21
N GLY A 135 -3.05 2.57 15.75
CA GLY A 135 -3.41 3.75 16.55
C GLY A 135 -3.53 5.03 15.75
N GLY A 136 -3.26 4.98 14.45
CA GLY A 136 -3.13 6.15 13.59
C GLY A 136 -1.72 6.73 13.59
N VAL A 137 -1.11 6.82 12.41
CA VAL A 137 0.22 7.42 12.21
C VAL A 137 0.13 8.52 11.16
N THR A 138 0.59 9.70 11.50
CA THR A 138 0.72 10.82 10.56
C THR A 138 2.17 11.23 10.45
N ILE A 139 2.71 11.16 9.24
CA ILE A 139 4.05 11.61 8.88
C ILE A 139 3.90 12.88 8.04
N GLY A 140 4.58 13.94 8.42
CA GLY A 140 4.49 15.24 7.73
C GLY A 140 5.15 15.26 6.36
N ASP A 141 5.16 16.44 5.76
CA ASP A 141 5.87 16.69 4.50
C ASP A 141 7.39 16.75 4.74
N ARG A 142 8.17 16.30 3.75
CA ARG A 142 9.64 16.37 3.75
C ARG A 142 10.29 15.68 4.97
N VAL A 143 9.69 14.59 5.42
CA VAL A 143 10.23 13.72 6.46
C VAL A 143 11.08 12.64 5.82
N TYR A 144 12.22 12.37 6.41
CA TYR A 144 13.16 11.35 5.97
C TYR A 144 13.34 10.30 7.06
N PHE A 145 12.88 9.10 6.81
CA PHE A 145 13.15 7.93 7.66
C PHE A 145 14.33 7.15 7.10
N ALA A 146 15.37 7.00 7.92
CA ALA A 146 16.48 6.11 7.60
C ALA A 146 16.01 4.64 7.49
N PRO A 147 16.79 3.74 6.90
CA PRO A 147 16.48 2.32 6.91
C PRO A 147 16.27 1.74 8.31
N LEU A 148 15.47 0.67 8.40
CA LEU A 148 15.24 -0.12 9.62
C LEU A 148 14.56 0.66 10.78
N VAL A 149 13.85 1.74 10.50
CA VAL A 149 13.05 2.45 11.50
C VAL A 149 11.73 1.68 11.72
N GLN A 150 11.32 1.59 12.99
CA GLN A 150 10.06 0.99 13.38
C GLN A 150 9.19 1.99 14.12
N VAL A 151 7.96 2.15 13.67
CA VAL A 151 6.89 2.90 14.32
C VAL A 151 5.77 1.92 14.66
N LEU A 152 5.58 1.64 15.97
CA LEU A 152 4.68 0.58 16.44
C LEU A 152 3.52 1.14 17.25
#